data_5af12bb7714332418f18f6130844f0da
#
_entry.id   5af12bb7714332418f18f6130844f0da
#
_cell.length_a   1.000
_cell.length_b   1.000
_cell.length_c   1.000
_cell.angle_alpha   90.00
_cell.angle_beta   90.00
_cell.angle_gamma   90.00
#
_symmetry.space_group_name_H-M   'P 1'
#
loop_
_entity.id
_entity.type
_entity.pdbx_description
1 polymer ?
#
loop_
_entity_poly.entity_id
_entity_poly.type
_entity_poly.pdbx_seq_one_letter_code
_entity_poly.pdbx_strand_id
1 'polypeptide(L)'
;RERTLITTTRFIRVAFVGLLYIGGFVFFGYAFYTLGSADGTKVYPAHEIFMFAASASIFALVYGLVFIRLFNTFNQPVLGERFDAEKIESVLREQGGNYLSHLAFLGDKRFFFSETGRSFIQFSQTGNRIMVLGDPSGDPKEHSQVIASFLRRVEDLGYIPNIYQIQAQNMSLY
;
A
#
# COMPACT_ATOMS: atom_id res chain seq x y z
N ARG A 1 2.16 6.32 17.76
CA ARG A 1 3.48 6.89 17.42
C ARG A 1 3.94 6.46 16.00
N GLU A 2 3.72 5.22 15.58
CA GLU A 2 4.03 4.75 14.22
C GLU A 2 3.12 5.38 13.14
N ARG A 3 1.84 5.58 13.42
CA ARG A 3 0.88 6.19 12.50
C ARG A 3 1.29 7.61 12.09
N THR A 4 1.79 8.40 13.03
CA THR A 4 2.31 9.76 12.76
C THR A 4 3.56 9.73 11.90
N LEU A 5 4.47 8.78 12.11
CA LEU A 5 5.70 8.64 11.32
C LEU A 5 5.42 8.27 9.86
N ILE A 6 4.52 7.32 9.62
CA ILE A 6 4.12 6.90 8.25
C ILE A 6 3.45 8.05 7.50
N THR A 7 2.55 8.77 8.17
CA THR A 7 1.86 9.93 7.59
C THR A 7 2.84 11.06 7.29
N THR A 8 3.76 11.34 8.20
CA THR A 8 4.79 12.38 8.04
C THR A 8 5.75 12.04 6.89
N THR A 9 6.18 10.79 6.77
CA THR A 9 7.07 10.34 5.67
C THR A 9 6.36 10.44 4.32
N ARG A 10 5.08 10.12 4.24
CA ARG A 10 4.27 10.28 3.01
C ARG A 10 4.14 11.75 2.64
N PHE A 11 3.85 12.61 3.61
CA PHE A 11 3.74 14.07 3.40
C PHE A 11 5.06 14.67 2.90
N ILE A 12 6.20 14.32 3.51
CA ILE A 12 7.52 14.79 3.10
C ILE A 12 7.83 14.39 1.65
N ARG A 13 7.50 13.16 1.25
CA ARG A 13 7.71 12.69 -0.13
C ARG A 13 6.87 13.46 -1.14
N VAL A 14 5.60 13.70 -0.85
CA VAL A 14 4.71 14.50 -1.72
C VAL A 14 5.20 15.93 -1.81
N ALA A 15 5.61 16.54 -0.70
CA ALA A 15 6.18 17.88 -0.67
C ALA A 15 7.49 17.98 -1.47
N PHE A 16 8.36 16.96 -1.37
CA PHE A 16 9.62 16.91 -2.12
C PHE A 16 9.38 16.80 -3.64
N VAL A 17 8.43 15.98 -4.08
CA VAL A 17 8.04 15.88 -5.49
C VAL A 17 7.44 17.21 -5.99
N GLY A 18 6.62 17.88 -5.17
CA GLY A 18 6.08 19.19 -5.48
C GLY A 18 7.18 20.26 -5.65
N LEU A 19 8.18 20.26 -4.77
CA LEU A 19 9.34 21.16 -4.87
C LEU A 19 10.19 20.91 -6.11
N LEU A 20 10.44 19.65 -6.46
CA LEU A 20 11.13 19.28 -7.69
C LEU A 20 10.36 19.73 -8.94
N TYR A 21 9.03 19.65 -8.90
CA TYR A 21 8.17 20.12 -9.97
C TYR A 21 8.26 21.63 -10.16
N ILE A 22 8.15 22.41 -9.08
CA ILE A 22 8.27 23.87 -9.11
C ILE A 22 9.67 24.29 -9.56
N GLY A 23 10.71 23.66 -9.02
CA GLY A 23 12.09 23.91 -9.41
C GLY A 23 12.37 23.62 -10.89
N GLY A 24 11.84 22.51 -11.40
CA GLY A 24 11.90 22.15 -12.82
C GLY A 24 11.20 23.19 -13.71
N PHE A 25 10.02 23.64 -13.31
CA PHE A 25 9.27 24.66 -14.03
C PHE A 25 10.04 25.99 -14.12
N VAL A 26 10.60 26.45 -13.01
CA VAL A 26 11.39 27.69 -12.96
C VAL A 26 12.67 27.54 -13.77
N PHE A 27 13.37 26.41 -13.64
CA PHE A 27 14.61 26.13 -14.36
C PHE A 27 14.39 26.08 -15.88
N PHE A 28 13.39 25.34 -16.34
CA PHE A 28 13.06 25.22 -17.76
C PHE A 28 12.61 26.57 -18.36
N GLY A 29 11.77 27.31 -17.62
CA GLY A 29 11.33 28.64 -18.04
C GLY A 29 12.50 29.62 -18.16
N TYR A 30 13.43 29.62 -17.19
CA TYR A 30 14.61 30.43 -17.21
C TYR A 30 15.60 30.01 -18.32
N ALA A 31 15.88 28.73 -18.48
CA ALA A 31 16.76 28.21 -19.52
C ALA A 31 16.22 28.53 -20.92
N PHE A 32 14.91 28.39 -21.12
CA PHE A 32 14.28 28.76 -22.40
C PHE A 32 14.38 30.26 -22.68
N TYR A 33 14.16 31.09 -21.66
CA TYR A 33 14.30 32.53 -21.77
C TYR A 33 15.74 32.94 -22.12
N THR A 34 16.77 32.39 -21.47
CA THR A 34 18.16 32.70 -21.70
C THR A 34 18.69 32.19 -23.05
N LEU A 35 18.30 30.96 -23.45
CA LEU A 35 18.66 30.39 -24.75
C LEU A 35 18.01 31.13 -25.92
N GLY A 36 16.76 31.54 -25.75
CA GLY A 36 16.06 32.37 -26.75
C GLY A 36 16.59 33.79 -26.88
N SER A 37 17.23 34.33 -25.81
CA SER A 37 17.79 35.68 -25.81
C SER A 37 19.26 35.76 -26.24
N ALA A 38 20.00 34.64 -26.25
CA ALA A 38 21.45 34.63 -26.49
C ALA A 38 21.88 35.00 -27.92
N ASP A 39 20.98 34.83 -28.88
CA ASP A 39 21.32 35.00 -30.31
C ASP A 39 20.76 36.31 -30.95
N GLY A 40 20.05 37.14 -30.15
CA GLY A 40 19.58 38.48 -30.59
C GLY A 40 18.61 38.52 -31.80
N THR A 41 18.38 37.37 -32.43
CA THR A 41 17.65 37.28 -33.73
C THR A 41 16.31 36.54 -33.66
N LYS A 42 16.06 35.82 -32.58
CA LYS A 42 14.77 35.10 -32.42
C LYS A 42 14.06 35.50 -31.14
N VAL A 43 13.24 36.53 -31.22
CA VAL A 43 12.27 36.84 -30.18
C VAL A 43 11.09 35.89 -30.39
N TYR A 44 11.01 34.85 -29.57
CA TYR A 44 9.82 34.00 -29.58
C TYR A 44 8.63 34.79 -29.02
N PRO A 45 7.49 34.79 -29.69
CA PRO A 45 6.31 35.47 -29.19
C PRO A 45 5.90 34.89 -27.82
N ALA A 46 5.46 35.74 -26.91
CA ALA A 46 5.16 35.38 -25.52
C ALA A 46 4.19 34.17 -25.40
N HIS A 47 3.28 34.02 -26.36
CA HIS A 47 2.33 32.88 -26.38
C HIS A 47 3.02 31.52 -26.63
N GLU A 48 4.08 31.47 -27.46
CA GLU A 48 4.82 30.22 -27.70
C GLU A 48 5.59 29.80 -26.44
N ILE A 49 6.20 30.75 -25.74
CA ILE A 49 6.89 30.52 -24.45
C ILE A 49 5.88 29.97 -23.43
N PHE A 50 4.71 30.60 -23.36
CA PHE A 50 3.64 30.17 -22.45
C PHE A 50 3.13 28.76 -22.78
N MET A 51 2.87 28.46 -24.04
CA MET A 51 2.40 27.13 -24.49
C MET A 51 3.42 26.04 -24.20
N PHE A 52 4.71 26.32 -24.43
CA PHE A 52 5.79 25.38 -24.10
C PHE A 52 5.88 25.13 -22.58
N ALA A 53 5.87 26.19 -21.78
CA ALA A 53 5.93 26.09 -20.33
C ALA A 53 4.70 25.34 -19.76
N ALA A 54 3.51 25.60 -20.29
CA ALA A 54 2.29 24.93 -19.90
C ALA A 54 2.32 23.42 -20.23
N SER A 55 2.77 23.07 -21.45
CA SER A 55 2.87 21.66 -21.88
C SER A 55 3.92 20.88 -21.04
N ALA A 56 5.08 21.47 -20.80
CA ALA A 56 6.10 20.89 -19.93
C ALA A 56 5.59 20.68 -18.49
N SER A 57 4.80 21.61 -17.99
CA SER A 57 4.18 21.55 -16.67
C SER A 57 3.15 20.43 -16.55
N ILE A 58 2.28 20.28 -17.54
CA ILE A 58 1.29 19.18 -17.58
C ILE A 58 2.01 17.83 -17.64
N PHE A 59 3.04 17.71 -18.48
CA PHE A 59 3.82 16.48 -18.58
C PHE A 59 4.49 16.11 -17.26
N ALA A 60 5.14 17.07 -16.58
CA ALA A 60 5.79 16.86 -15.29
C ALA A 60 4.76 16.48 -14.20
N LEU A 61 3.56 17.07 -14.22
CA LEU A 61 2.49 16.73 -13.29
C LEU A 61 2.03 15.27 -13.48
N VAL A 62 1.75 14.87 -14.73
CA VAL A 62 1.31 13.51 -15.05
C VAL A 62 2.39 12.50 -14.67
N TYR A 63 3.66 12.78 -15.03
CA TYR A 63 4.79 11.94 -14.67
C TYR A 63 4.96 11.81 -13.15
N GLY A 64 4.85 12.92 -12.43
CA GLY A 64 4.91 12.95 -10.97
C GLY A 64 3.80 12.11 -10.31
N LEU A 65 2.57 12.20 -10.81
CA LEU A 65 1.44 11.42 -10.31
C LEU A 65 1.63 9.92 -10.56
N VAL A 66 2.10 9.54 -11.75
CA VAL A 66 2.42 8.15 -12.09
C VAL A 66 3.55 7.62 -11.18
N PHE A 67 4.62 8.40 -11.01
CA PHE A 67 5.74 8.04 -10.15
C PHE A 67 5.31 7.84 -8.69
N ILE A 68 4.50 8.77 -8.14
CA ILE A 68 3.96 8.64 -6.78
C ILE A 68 3.12 7.38 -6.65
N ARG A 69 2.29 7.06 -7.64
CA ARG A 69 1.47 5.85 -7.64
C ARG A 69 2.30 4.58 -7.67
N LEU A 70 3.27 4.49 -8.57
CA LEU A 70 4.19 3.36 -8.65
C LEU A 70 4.98 3.20 -7.34
N PHE A 71 5.55 4.29 -6.83
CA PHE A 71 6.34 4.26 -5.60
C PHE A 71 5.54 3.83 -4.39
N ASN A 72 4.29 4.28 -4.25
CA ASN A 72 3.39 3.86 -3.18
C ASN A 72 3.00 2.37 -3.28
N THR A 73 2.90 1.85 -4.50
CA THR A 73 2.58 0.43 -4.73
C THR A 73 3.76 -0.47 -4.33
N PHE A 74 5.01 -0.06 -4.62
CA PHE A 74 6.20 -0.84 -4.29
C PHE A 74 6.59 -0.80 -2.81
N ASN A 75 6.24 0.25 -2.09
CA ASN A 75 6.64 0.46 -0.69
C ASN A 75 5.53 0.17 0.33
N GLN A 76 4.53 -0.63 -0.03
CA GLN A 76 3.51 -1.02 0.96
C GLN A 76 4.12 -1.96 2.00
N PRO A 77 3.98 -1.66 3.29
CA PRO A 77 4.45 -2.56 4.34
C PRO A 77 3.76 -3.91 4.19
N VAL A 78 4.55 -4.97 4.33
CA VAL A 78 4.06 -6.33 4.14
C VAL A 78 3.44 -6.82 5.44
N LEU A 79 2.15 -7.13 5.41
CA LEU A 79 1.44 -7.74 6.53
C LEU A 79 1.57 -9.27 6.44
N GLY A 80 1.83 -9.90 7.60
CA GLY A 80 1.85 -11.35 7.76
C GLY A 80 2.98 -12.06 7.00
N GLU A 81 2.95 -13.39 7.06
CA GLU A 81 3.95 -14.28 6.49
C GLU A 81 3.49 -14.80 5.11
N ARG A 82 4.45 -15.29 4.32
CA ARG A 82 4.16 -15.99 3.08
C ARG A 82 3.67 -17.41 3.39
N PHE A 83 3.17 -18.07 2.35
CA PHE A 83 2.76 -19.47 2.43
C PHE A 83 3.93 -20.37 2.90
N ASP A 84 3.64 -21.13 3.95
CA ASP A 84 4.51 -22.17 4.51
C ASP A 84 3.63 -23.39 4.77
N ALA A 85 3.76 -24.39 3.92
CA ALA A 85 2.91 -25.58 3.94
C ALA A 85 3.05 -26.36 5.25
N GLU A 86 4.29 -26.53 5.73
CA GLU A 86 4.56 -27.34 6.94
C GLU A 86 3.94 -26.69 8.18
N LYS A 87 4.11 -25.37 8.30
CA LYS A 87 3.57 -24.60 9.42
C LYS A 87 2.05 -24.61 9.42
N ILE A 88 1.42 -24.43 8.26
CA ILE A 88 -0.06 -24.46 8.13
C ILE A 88 -0.60 -25.85 8.44
N GLU A 89 0.03 -26.89 7.87
CA GLU A 89 -0.38 -28.27 8.09
C GLU A 89 -0.27 -28.68 9.56
N SER A 90 0.81 -28.29 10.25
CA SER A 90 0.98 -28.59 11.67
C SER A 90 -0.16 -27.98 12.52
N VAL A 91 -0.50 -26.71 12.26
CA VAL A 91 -1.60 -26.04 12.97
C VAL A 91 -2.93 -26.75 12.71
N LEU A 92 -3.24 -27.07 11.46
CA LEU A 92 -4.51 -27.71 11.11
C LEU A 92 -4.61 -29.13 11.66
N ARG A 93 -3.53 -29.89 11.70
CA ARG A 93 -3.48 -31.24 12.23
C ARG A 93 -3.62 -31.27 13.75
N GLU A 94 -3.00 -30.32 14.46
CA GLU A 94 -2.96 -30.30 15.92
C GLU A 94 -4.16 -29.60 16.55
N GLN A 95 -4.61 -28.54 15.93
CA GLN A 95 -5.63 -27.64 16.49
C GLN A 95 -6.95 -27.66 15.71
N GLY A 96 -6.94 -28.23 14.51
CA GLY A 96 -8.10 -28.21 13.61
C GLY A 96 -8.20 -26.95 12.76
N GLY A 97 -9.22 -26.92 11.93
CA GLY A 97 -9.50 -25.80 11.02
C GLY A 97 -10.98 -25.57 10.85
N ASN A 98 -11.30 -24.59 10.01
CA ASN A 98 -12.67 -24.33 9.56
C ASN A 98 -12.89 -24.87 8.14
N TYR A 99 -14.11 -24.73 7.60
CA TYR A 99 -14.48 -25.24 6.27
C TYR A 99 -13.72 -24.57 5.10
N LEU A 100 -13.08 -23.43 5.32
CA LEU A 100 -12.26 -22.72 4.33
C LEU A 100 -10.76 -22.93 4.50
N SER A 101 -10.33 -23.63 5.54
CA SER A 101 -8.89 -23.80 5.83
C SER A 101 -8.12 -24.50 4.71
N HIS A 102 -8.79 -25.36 3.93
CA HIS A 102 -8.19 -26.04 2.77
C HIS A 102 -7.75 -25.06 1.67
N LEU A 103 -8.36 -23.87 1.59
CA LEU A 103 -7.99 -22.83 0.63
C LEU A 103 -6.64 -22.19 0.95
N ALA A 104 -6.09 -22.40 2.14
CA ALA A 104 -4.75 -21.99 2.51
C ALA A 104 -3.68 -22.62 1.58
N PHE A 105 -3.92 -23.85 1.11
CA PHE A 105 -2.98 -24.58 0.26
C PHE A 105 -2.94 -24.15 -1.21
N LEU A 106 -3.78 -23.19 -1.62
CA LEU A 106 -3.71 -22.61 -2.97
C LEU A 106 -2.46 -21.74 -3.19
N GLY A 107 -1.74 -21.37 -2.12
CA GLY A 107 -0.47 -20.64 -2.20
C GLY A 107 -0.58 -19.17 -2.60
N ASP A 108 -1.79 -18.66 -2.77
CA ASP A 108 -2.08 -17.28 -3.22
C ASP A 108 -2.35 -16.31 -2.07
N LYS A 109 -2.31 -16.80 -0.82
CA LYS A 109 -2.64 -16.05 0.38
C LYS A 109 -1.43 -15.78 1.26
N ARG A 110 -1.61 -14.84 2.16
CA ARG A 110 -0.71 -14.55 3.28
C ARG A 110 -1.38 -14.97 4.59
N PHE A 111 -0.54 -15.14 5.60
CA PHE A 111 -0.95 -15.70 6.87
C PHE A 111 -0.50 -14.79 8.02
N PHE A 112 -1.40 -14.54 8.94
CA PHE A 112 -1.09 -13.88 10.20
C PHE A 112 -1.31 -14.88 11.32
N PHE A 113 -0.20 -15.31 11.93
CA PHE A 113 -0.23 -16.28 13.02
C PHE A 113 -0.44 -15.59 14.37
N SER A 114 -1.05 -16.32 15.30
CA SER A 114 -1.06 -15.94 16.71
C SER A 114 0.36 -15.95 17.28
N GLU A 115 0.57 -15.32 18.42
CA GLU A 115 1.88 -15.28 19.10
C GLU A 115 2.39 -16.68 19.45
N THR A 116 1.50 -17.60 19.75
CA THR A 116 1.82 -19.01 20.03
C THR A 116 2.05 -19.86 18.78
N GLY A 117 1.67 -19.35 17.59
CA GLY A 117 1.70 -20.08 16.33
C GLY A 117 0.61 -21.14 16.18
N ARG A 118 -0.38 -21.23 17.12
CA ARG A 118 -1.42 -22.27 17.15
C ARG A 118 -2.68 -21.90 16.38
N SER A 119 -2.78 -20.64 15.94
CA SER A 119 -3.90 -20.15 15.13
C SER A 119 -3.40 -19.21 14.05
N PHE A 120 -4.15 -19.12 12.95
CA PHE A 120 -3.83 -18.16 11.88
C PHE A 120 -5.06 -17.60 11.20
N ILE A 121 -4.89 -16.41 10.61
CA ILE A 121 -5.84 -15.76 9.70
C ILE A 121 -5.24 -15.80 8.30
N GLN A 122 -6.00 -16.28 7.32
CA GLN A 122 -5.64 -16.25 5.91
C GLN A 122 -6.23 -15.03 5.23
N PHE A 123 -5.40 -14.32 4.44
CA PHE A 123 -5.84 -13.11 3.77
C PHE A 123 -5.05 -12.87 2.47
N SER A 124 -5.58 -12.04 1.60
CA SER A 124 -4.86 -11.47 0.46
C SER A 124 -4.78 -9.95 0.59
N GLN A 125 -3.76 -9.36 -0.01
CA GLN A 125 -3.52 -7.92 0.01
C GLN A 125 -3.60 -7.36 -1.41
N THR A 126 -4.46 -6.37 -1.62
CA THR A 126 -4.59 -5.67 -2.90
C THR A 126 -4.62 -4.17 -2.65
N GLY A 127 -3.52 -3.49 -3.02
CA GLY A 127 -3.36 -2.07 -2.73
C GLY A 127 -3.38 -1.81 -1.22
N ASN A 128 -4.28 -0.96 -0.76
CA ASN A 128 -4.48 -0.65 0.66
C ASN A 128 -5.59 -1.47 1.33
N ARG A 129 -6.07 -2.53 0.67
CA ARG A 129 -7.13 -3.40 1.19
C ARG A 129 -6.60 -4.77 1.55
N ILE A 130 -7.05 -5.26 2.69
CA ILE A 130 -6.80 -6.61 3.18
C ILE A 130 -8.11 -7.39 3.09
N MET A 131 -8.08 -8.49 2.33
CA MET A 131 -9.23 -9.34 2.09
C MET A 131 -9.05 -10.60 2.94
N VAL A 132 -9.75 -10.66 4.07
CA VAL A 132 -9.75 -11.83 4.98
C VAL A 132 -10.80 -12.83 4.54
N LEU A 133 -10.44 -14.09 4.49
CA LEU A 133 -11.33 -15.17 4.07
C LEU A 133 -11.62 -16.13 5.23
N GLY A 134 -12.84 -16.07 5.72
CA GLY A 134 -13.34 -16.93 6.78
C GLY A 134 -12.86 -16.53 8.18
N ASP A 135 -13.22 -17.37 9.12
CA ASP A 135 -12.78 -17.29 10.51
C ASP A 135 -11.32 -17.76 10.66
N PRO A 136 -10.63 -17.42 11.76
CA PRO A 136 -9.33 -17.99 12.05
C PRO A 136 -9.36 -19.51 12.05
N SER A 137 -8.26 -20.12 11.66
CA SER A 137 -8.02 -21.57 11.76
C SER A 137 -7.09 -21.84 12.93
N GLY A 138 -7.23 -22.98 13.58
CA GLY A 138 -6.43 -23.39 14.75
C GLY A 138 -7.22 -23.35 16.04
N ASP A 139 -6.55 -23.11 17.18
CA ASP A 139 -7.13 -23.17 18.53
C ASP A 139 -8.24 -22.12 18.72
N PRO A 140 -9.52 -22.54 18.93
CA PRO A 140 -10.63 -21.62 19.12
C PRO A 140 -10.46 -20.66 20.30
N LYS A 141 -9.66 -21.02 21.30
CA LYS A 141 -9.40 -20.17 22.47
C LYS A 141 -8.60 -18.91 22.13
N GLU A 142 -7.86 -18.96 21.04
CA GLU A 142 -7.03 -17.84 20.57
C GLU A 142 -7.72 -16.97 19.52
N HIS A 143 -8.88 -17.39 18.97
CA HIS A 143 -9.53 -16.68 17.87
C HIS A 143 -9.77 -15.20 18.18
N SER A 144 -10.31 -14.88 19.33
CA SER A 144 -10.57 -13.50 19.74
C SER A 144 -9.26 -12.65 19.78
N GLN A 145 -8.20 -13.23 20.34
CA GLN A 145 -6.91 -12.55 20.48
C GLN A 145 -6.23 -12.35 19.11
N VAL A 146 -6.21 -13.37 18.25
CA VAL A 146 -5.57 -13.27 16.93
C VAL A 146 -6.33 -12.30 16.04
N ILE A 147 -7.66 -12.24 16.11
CA ILE A 147 -8.48 -11.25 15.39
C ILE A 147 -8.14 -9.84 15.87
N ALA A 148 -8.15 -9.59 17.18
CA ALA A 148 -7.86 -8.28 17.74
C ALA A 148 -6.44 -7.80 17.38
N SER A 149 -5.44 -8.68 17.47
CA SER A 149 -4.05 -8.38 17.11
C SER A 149 -3.89 -8.10 15.62
N PHE A 150 -4.57 -8.88 14.79
CA PHE A 150 -4.60 -8.70 13.34
C PHE A 150 -5.23 -7.37 12.94
N LEU A 151 -6.43 -7.05 13.43
CA LEU A 151 -7.13 -5.82 13.11
C LEU A 151 -6.35 -4.59 13.55
N ARG A 152 -5.75 -4.62 14.75
CA ARG A 152 -4.85 -3.56 15.21
C ARG A 152 -3.68 -3.38 14.26
N ARG A 153 -3.03 -4.47 13.85
CA ARG A 153 -1.89 -4.40 12.93
C ARG A 153 -2.28 -3.88 11.55
N VAL A 154 -3.44 -4.28 11.04
CA VAL A 154 -4.04 -3.78 9.79
C VAL A 154 -4.27 -2.27 9.87
N GLU A 155 -4.84 -1.81 10.99
CA GLU A 155 -5.09 -0.39 11.23
C GLU A 155 -3.80 0.42 11.37
N ASP A 156 -2.83 -0.05 12.16
CA ASP A 156 -1.53 0.59 12.35
C ASP A 156 -0.79 0.81 11.02
N LEU A 157 -0.93 -0.12 10.08
CA LEU A 157 -0.35 -0.05 8.75
C LEU A 157 -1.19 0.79 7.76
N GLY A 158 -2.37 1.26 8.17
CA GLY A 158 -3.28 2.09 7.37
C GLY A 158 -4.01 1.30 6.27
N TYR A 159 -4.17 -0.01 6.44
CA TYR A 159 -4.97 -0.84 5.57
C TYR A 159 -6.44 -0.81 5.96
N ILE A 160 -7.30 -1.15 4.99
CA ILE A 160 -8.75 -1.29 5.17
C ILE A 160 -9.07 -2.79 5.15
N PRO A 161 -9.51 -3.39 6.28
CA PRO A 161 -9.91 -4.79 6.30
C PRO A 161 -11.28 -4.98 5.64
N ASN A 162 -11.39 -6.02 4.83
CA ASN A 162 -12.66 -6.53 4.33
C ASN A 162 -12.71 -8.02 4.69
N ILE A 163 -13.71 -8.42 5.45
CA ILE A 163 -13.82 -9.77 5.98
C ILE A 163 -15.01 -10.47 5.32
N TYR A 164 -14.77 -11.64 4.80
CA TYR A 164 -15.77 -12.43 4.06
C TYR A 164 -15.97 -13.79 4.67
N GLN A 165 -17.19 -14.31 4.56
CA GLN A 165 -17.55 -15.68 4.89
C GLN A 165 -17.24 -16.09 6.34
N ILE A 166 -17.42 -15.15 7.28
CA ILE A 166 -17.42 -15.48 8.69
C ILE A 166 -18.70 -16.23 9.07
N GLN A 167 -18.59 -17.15 10.01
CA GLN A 167 -19.76 -17.85 10.54
C GLN A 167 -20.56 -16.91 11.44
N ALA A 168 -21.89 -16.99 11.36
CA ALA A 168 -22.79 -16.10 12.10
C ALA A 168 -22.53 -16.12 13.62
N GLN A 169 -22.15 -17.26 14.17
CA GLN A 169 -21.81 -17.43 15.59
C GLN A 169 -20.54 -16.69 16.02
N ASN A 170 -19.64 -16.38 15.08
CA ASN A 170 -18.35 -15.72 15.33
C ASN A 170 -18.41 -14.21 15.05
N MET A 171 -19.56 -13.70 14.61
CA MET A 171 -19.71 -12.29 14.22
C MET A 171 -19.39 -11.31 15.37
N SER A 172 -19.59 -11.74 16.62
CA SER A 172 -19.28 -10.93 17.82
C SER A 172 -17.78 -10.83 18.13
N LEU A 173 -16.92 -11.58 17.44
CA LEU A 173 -15.46 -11.54 17.63
C LEU A 173 -14.81 -10.41 16.81
N TYR A 174 -15.51 -9.85 15.84
CA TYR A 174 -15.07 -8.80 14.93
C TYR A 174 -15.67 -7.44 15.26
#